data_0838c5bc5920ebd664a8dfe491b6f14f
#
_entry.id   0838c5bc5920ebd664a8dfe491b6f14f
#
_cell.length_a   1.000
_cell.length_b   1.000
_cell.length_c   1.000
_cell.angle_alpha   90.00
_cell.angle_beta   90.00
_cell.angle_gamma   90.00
#
_symmetry.space_group_name_H-M   'P 1'
#
loop_
_entity.id
_entity.type
_entity.pdbx_description
1 polymer ?
#
loop_
_entity_poly.entity_id
_entity_poly.type
_entity_poly.pdbx_seq_one_letter_code
_entity_poly.pdbx_strand_id
1 'polypeptide(L)'
;MVESQLASSDLSTKPAELEEESEIAKHLRALLETIPDVAENQLLPHIRTEARMLFREIFGDRYSDLVIDDDYEITLYDLQGNKVSLMAASGGEDVCVNFALRVAVNTAMQKHSIAGPPPGLIILDEPGAGLDEQRRRWHPEAISRLDVVHQVIVVTHMEELKGATENIISLIPQGKGRQPLVEIQ
;
A
#
# COMPACT_ATOMS: atom_id res chain seq x y z
N MET A 1 -39.59 1.21 -53.39
CA MET A 1 -38.57 2.29 -53.52
C MET A 1 -38.27 3.02 -52.22
N VAL A 2 -39.11 2.99 -51.20
CA VAL A 2 -38.90 3.69 -49.91
C VAL A 2 -38.00 2.88 -48.96
N GLU A 3 -38.09 1.55 -48.97
CA GLU A 3 -37.27 0.68 -48.10
C GLU A 3 -35.77 0.66 -48.46
N SER A 4 -35.42 0.88 -49.75
CA SER A 4 -34.03 0.92 -50.16
C SER A 4 -33.30 2.20 -49.76
N GLN A 5 -34.02 3.32 -49.50
CA GLN A 5 -33.44 4.58 -49.05
C GLN A 5 -33.19 4.60 -47.52
N LEU A 6 -34.04 3.92 -46.75
CA LEU A 6 -33.80 3.77 -45.29
C LEU A 6 -32.59 2.91 -44.98
N ALA A 7 -32.41 1.82 -45.73
CA ALA A 7 -31.24 0.93 -45.53
C ALA A 7 -29.91 1.59 -45.95
N SER A 8 -29.93 2.52 -46.90
CA SER A 8 -28.71 3.26 -47.31
C SER A 8 -28.35 4.43 -46.39
N SER A 9 -29.33 5.01 -45.67
CA SER A 9 -29.05 6.03 -44.66
C SER A 9 -28.42 5.42 -43.38
N ASP A 10 -28.84 4.25 -42.95
CA ASP A 10 -28.29 3.52 -41.81
C ASP A 10 -26.84 3.05 -42.05
N LEU A 11 -26.50 2.72 -43.31
CA LEU A 11 -25.11 2.29 -43.64
C LEU A 11 -24.15 3.48 -43.76
N SER A 12 -24.63 4.70 -43.95
CA SER A 12 -23.75 5.88 -44.03
C SER A 12 -23.47 6.54 -42.66
N THR A 13 -24.31 6.32 -41.66
CA THR A 13 -24.10 6.83 -40.30
C THR A 13 -23.18 5.93 -39.45
N LYS A 14 -23.20 4.63 -39.66
CA LYS A 14 -22.34 3.68 -38.95
C LYS A 14 -20.83 3.93 -39.03
N PRO A 15 -20.24 4.31 -40.21
CA PRO A 15 -18.81 4.60 -40.26
C PRO A 15 -18.44 5.83 -39.46
N ALA A 16 -19.27 6.88 -39.43
CA ALA A 16 -19.00 8.11 -38.71
C ALA A 16 -19.06 7.88 -37.17
N GLU A 17 -20.04 7.10 -36.69
CA GLU A 17 -20.14 6.70 -35.28
C GLU A 17 -18.92 5.87 -34.83
N LEU A 18 -18.47 4.95 -35.67
CA LEU A 18 -17.27 4.13 -35.39
C LEU A 18 -15.97 4.94 -35.41
N GLU A 19 -15.90 5.97 -36.26
CA GLU A 19 -14.76 6.91 -36.25
C GLU A 19 -14.76 7.75 -34.98
N GLU A 20 -15.90 8.26 -34.53
CA GLU A 20 -16.05 9.01 -33.29
C GLU A 20 -15.70 8.15 -32.07
N GLU A 21 -16.22 6.93 -31.99
CA GLU A 21 -15.88 5.97 -30.93
C GLU A 21 -14.38 5.64 -30.92
N SER A 22 -13.76 5.49 -32.09
CA SER A 22 -12.33 5.25 -32.22
C SER A 22 -11.49 6.43 -31.70
N GLU A 23 -11.88 7.66 -32.03
CA GLU A 23 -11.20 8.87 -31.55
C GLU A 23 -11.34 9.03 -30.02
N ILE A 24 -12.55 8.79 -29.47
CA ILE A 24 -12.77 8.77 -28.01
C ILE A 24 -11.89 7.71 -27.34
N ALA A 25 -11.83 6.51 -27.90
CA ALA A 25 -11.00 5.43 -27.36
C ALA A 25 -9.50 5.80 -27.39
N LYS A 26 -9.00 6.44 -28.43
CA LYS A 26 -7.61 6.94 -28.51
C LYS A 26 -7.33 8.01 -27.45
N HIS A 27 -8.24 8.96 -27.26
CA HIS A 27 -8.10 10.00 -26.24
C HIS A 27 -8.11 9.41 -24.81
N LEU A 28 -9.02 8.46 -24.55
CA LEU A 28 -9.08 7.76 -23.27
C LEU A 28 -7.78 6.99 -23.01
N ARG A 29 -7.25 6.31 -24.03
CA ARG A 29 -5.99 5.58 -23.90
C ARG A 29 -4.83 6.51 -23.59
N ALA A 30 -4.72 7.63 -24.31
CA ALA A 30 -3.68 8.64 -24.07
C ALA A 30 -3.77 9.21 -22.64
N LEU A 31 -4.99 9.48 -22.14
CA LEU A 31 -5.20 9.90 -20.76
C LEU A 31 -4.76 8.81 -19.75
N LEU A 32 -5.14 7.57 -19.99
CA LEU A 32 -4.76 6.45 -19.12
C LEU A 32 -3.23 6.25 -19.07
N GLU A 33 -2.53 6.49 -20.18
CA GLU A 33 -1.07 6.42 -20.26
C GLU A 33 -0.37 7.52 -19.44
N THR A 34 -1.03 8.64 -19.15
CA THR A 34 -0.48 9.74 -18.31
C THR A 34 -0.74 9.59 -16.82
N ILE A 35 -1.69 8.70 -16.42
CA ILE A 35 -2.05 8.52 -15.00
C ILE A 35 -0.87 8.07 -14.14
N PRO A 36 -0.02 7.11 -14.54
CA PRO A 36 1.13 6.70 -13.75
C PRO A 36 2.06 7.87 -13.43
N ASP A 37 2.43 8.67 -14.42
CA ASP A 37 3.34 9.81 -14.24
C ASP A 37 2.76 10.88 -13.32
N VAL A 38 1.46 11.16 -13.44
CA VAL A 38 0.77 12.12 -12.56
C VAL A 38 0.71 11.59 -11.13
N ALA A 39 0.36 10.32 -10.95
CA ALA A 39 0.29 9.68 -9.65
C ALA A 39 1.67 9.66 -8.99
N GLU A 40 2.71 9.31 -9.74
CA GLU A 40 4.10 9.28 -9.28
C GLU A 40 4.55 10.68 -8.81
N ASN A 41 4.43 11.68 -9.66
CA ASN A 41 4.85 13.04 -9.34
C ASN A 41 4.10 13.65 -8.15
N GLN A 42 2.86 13.25 -7.93
CA GLN A 42 2.04 13.79 -6.84
C GLN A 42 2.17 13.01 -5.54
N LEU A 43 2.22 11.68 -5.61
CA LEU A 43 2.20 10.83 -4.40
C LEU A 43 3.60 10.53 -3.86
N LEU A 44 4.60 10.37 -4.72
CA LEU A 44 5.95 9.98 -4.31
C LEU A 44 6.58 10.91 -3.26
N PRO A 45 6.49 12.25 -3.37
CA PRO A 45 7.01 13.14 -2.33
C PRO A 45 6.34 12.95 -0.97
N HIS A 46 5.03 12.64 -0.97
CA HIS A 46 4.28 12.38 0.25
C HIS A 46 4.63 11.01 0.83
N ILE A 47 4.75 9.98 -0.01
CA ILE A 47 5.21 8.65 0.41
C ILE A 47 6.60 8.74 1.06
N ARG A 48 7.54 9.45 0.44
CA ARG A 48 8.88 9.70 0.98
C ARG A 48 8.84 10.33 2.36
N THR A 49 8.00 11.35 2.52
CA THR A 49 7.86 12.06 3.79
C THR A 49 7.28 11.17 4.88
N GLU A 50 6.18 10.47 4.59
CA GLU A 50 5.50 9.60 5.55
C GLU A 50 6.38 8.38 5.92
N ALA A 51 7.04 7.76 4.92
CA ALA A 51 7.94 6.63 5.17
C ALA A 51 9.13 7.04 6.06
N ARG A 52 9.72 8.19 5.77
CA ARG A 52 10.83 8.75 6.54
C ARG A 52 10.44 9.05 7.99
N MET A 53 9.28 9.66 8.20
CA MET A 53 8.76 9.97 9.54
C MET A 53 8.55 8.69 10.34
N LEU A 54 7.83 7.73 9.77
CA LEU A 54 7.52 6.48 10.43
C LEU A 54 8.79 5.66 10.70
N PHE A 55 9.70 5.57 9.73
CA PHE A 55 10.98 4.89 9.91
C PHE A 55 11.82 5.48 11.05
N ARG A 56 11.90 6.80 11.14
CA ARG A 56 12.62 7.47 12.24
C ARG A 56 11.98 7.23 13.59
N GLU A 57 10.69 7.09 13.63
CA GLU A 57 9.98 6.75 14.85
C GLU A 57 10.30 5.32 15.31
N ILE A 58 10.45 4.37 14.35
CA ILE A 58 10.81 2.97 14.62
C ILE A 58 12.29 2.81 14.97
N PHE A 59 13.17 3.51 14.29
CA PHE A 59 14.62 3.26 14.29
C PHE A 59 15.49 4.48 14.60
N GLY A 60 14.89 5.53 15.15
CA GLY A 60 15.62 6.77 15.43
C GLY A 60 16.77 6.65 16.41
N ASP A 61 16.85 5.53 17.13
CA ASP A 61 17.98 5.17 18.00
C ASP A 61 19.17 4.56 17.25
N ARG A 62 18.97 4.10 16.03
CA ARG A 62 19.98 3.37 15.22
C ARG A 62 20.29 4.03 13.88
N TYR A 63 19.29 4.60 13.25
CA TYR A 63 19.39 5.23 11.94
C TYR A 63 18.95 6.69 12.02
N SER A 64 19.70 7.56 11.37
CA SER A 64 19.36 8.97 11.28
C SER A 64 18.32 9.25 10.20
N ASP A 65 18.31 8.44 9.13
CA ASP A 65 17.45 8.71 7.98
C ASP A 65 17.15 7.48 7.11
N LEU A 66 16.02 7.59 6.37
CA LEU A 66 15.63 6.73 5.25
C LEU A 66 15.38 7.64 4.04
N VAL A 67 16.01 7.33 2.92
CA VAL A 67 15.85 8.05 1.66
C VAL A 67 15.38 7.08 0.58
N ILE A 68 14.35 7.48 -0.16
CA ILE A 68 13.87 6.81 -1.37
C ILE A 68 14.21 7.74 -2.52
N ASP A 69 15.06 7.30 -3.46
CA ASP A 69 15.43 8.09 -4.62
C ASP A 69 14.42 8.04 -5.77
N ASP A 70 14.75 8.64 -6.91
CA ASP A 70 13.85 8.68 -8.07
C ASP A 70 13.77 7.34 -8.81
N ASP A 71 14.71 6.44 -8.58
CA ASP A 71 14.71 5.06 -9.08
C ASP A 71 14.07 4.09 -8.07
N TYR A 72 13.42 4.61 -7.01
CA TYR A 72 12.81 3.86 -5.90
C TYR A 72 13.79 3.04 -5.07
N GLU A 73 15.09 3.28 -5.18
CA GLU A 73 16.07 2.64 -4.33
C GLU A 73 16.03 3.22 -2.91
N ILE A 74 16.07 2.33 -1.92
CA ILE A 74 16.03 2.69 -0.51
C ILE A 74 17.43 2.69 0.06
N THR A 75 17.84 3.82 0.60
CA THR A 75 19.10 4.01 1.30
C THR A 75 18.82 4.38 2.76
N LEU A 76 19.42 3.66 3.69
CA LEU A 76 19.44 3.99 5.10
C LEU A 76 20.70 4.79 5.44
N TYR A 77 20.61 5.64 6.44
CA TYR A 77 21.76 6.35 6.98
C TYR A 77 21.91 6.05 8.47
N ASP A 78 23.10 5.64 8.89
CA ASP A 78 23.40 5.44 10.30
C ASP A 78 23.46 6.79 11.07
N LEU A 79 23.64 6.74 12.39
CA LEU A 79 23.75 7.94 13.21
C LEU A 79 24.98 8.79 12.90
N GLN A 80 25.98 8.24 12.23
CA GLN A 80 27.18 8.92 11.76
C GLN A 80 27.03 9.50 10.35
N GLY A 81 25.87 9.25 9.70
CA GLY A 81 25.59 9.72 8.34
C GLY A 81 26.16 8.86 7.23
N ASN A 82 26.65 7.64 7.53
CA ASN A 82 27.13 6.72 6.51
C ASN A 82 25.95 6.00 5.85
N LYS A 83 26.07 5.76 4.54
CA LYS A 83 25.08 4.97 3.81
C LYS A 83 25.13 3.50 4.20
N VAL A 84 23.97 2.93 4.50
CA VAL A 84 23.79 1.50 4.76
C VAL A 84 22.80 0.96 3.72
N SER A 85 23.25 -0.01 2.93
CA SER A 85 22.35 -0.68 1.99
C SER A 85 21.32 -1.52 2.73
N LEU A 86 20.07 -1.48 2.29
CA LEU A 86 19.01 -2.34 2.85
C LEU A 86 19.35 -3.82 2.75
N MET A 87 20.10 -4.25 1.71
CA MET A 87 20.59 -5.63 1.58
C MET A 87 21.62 -6.03 2.64
N ALA A 88 22.35 -5.04 3.19
CA ALA A 88 23.31 -5.26 4.28
C ALA A 88 22.67 -5.12 5.66
N ALA A 89 21.44 -4.63 5.71
CA ALA A 89 20.66 -4.54 6.93
C ALA A 89 20.25 -5.93 7.42
N SER A 90 20.06 -6.10 8.72
CA SER A 90 19.57 -7.36 9.26
C SER A 90 18.13 -7.63 8.84
N GLY A 91 17.71 -8.91 8.77
CA GLY A 91 16.34 -9.26 8.32
C GLY A 91 15.21 -8.58 9.08
N GLY A 92 15.43 -8.10 10.31
CA GLY A 92 14.44 -7.33 11.06
C GLY A 92 14.29 -5.88 10.54
N GLU A 93 15.33 -5.28 9.99
CA GLU A 93 15.30 -3.94 9.43
C GLU A 93 14.51 -3.91 8.13
N ASP A 94 14.69 -4.91 7.28
CA ASP A 94 13.93 -5.06 6.03
C ASP A 94 12.42 -5.15 6.31
N VAL A 95 12.01 -5.95 7.29
CA VAL A 95 10.61 -6.09 7.69
C VAL A 95 10.02 -4.74 8.12
N CYS A 96 10.74 -3.96 8.93
CA CYS A 96 10.24 -2.66 9.39
C CYS A 96 10.23 -1.60 8.29
N VAL A 97 11.22 -1.58 7.39
CA VAL A 97 11.20 -0.70 6.21
C VAL A 97 10.00 -1.01 5.33
N ASN A 98 9.75 -2.30 5.05
CA ASN A 98 8.58 -2.72 4.28
C ASN A 98 7.26 -2.34 4.97
N PHE A 99 7.18 -2.47 6.29
CA PHE A 99 6.02 -2.00 7.06
C PHE A 99 5.85 -0.48 6.92
N ALA A 100 6.90 0.30 7.15
CA ALA A 100 6.86 1.76 7.04
C ALA A 100 6.43 2.22 5.64
N LEU A 101 6.92 1.57 4.58
CA LEU A 101 6.52 1.86 3.21
C LEU A 101 5.05 1.58 2.94
N ARG A 102 4.53 0.41 3.36
CA ARG A 102 3.11 0.06 3.18
C ARG A 102 2.20 1.06 3.87
N VAL A 103 2.53 1.46 5.08
CA VAL A 103 1.79 2.47 5.83
C VAL A 103 1.90 3.84 5.14
N ALA A 104 3.10 4.23 4.72
CA ALA A 104 3.34 5.50 4.05
C ALA A 104 2.56 5.63 2.74
N VAL A 105 2.55 4.59 1.91
CA VAL A 105 1.75 4.54 0.67
C VAL A 105 0.27 4.71 0.98
N ASN A 106 -0.26 3.94 1.93
CA ASN A 106 -1.67 4.04 2.31
C ASN A 106 -2.00 5.45 2.83
N THR A 107 -1.18 5.99 3.72
CA THR A 107 -1.36 7.34 4.28
C THR A 107 -1.31 8.43 3.20
N ALA A 108 -0.33 8.35 2.27
CA ALA A 108 -0.23 9.30 1.17
C ALA A 108 -1.45 9.23 0.25
N MET A 109 -1.93 8.04 -0.08
CA MET A 109 -3.13 7.85 -0.88
C MET A 109 -4.39 8.38 -0.17
N GLN A 110 -4.54 8.16 1.14
CA GLN A 110 -5.66 8.67 1.91
C GLN A 110 -5.70 10.20 1.95
N LYS A 111 -4.54 10.84 2.12
CA LYS A 111 -4.44 12.30 2.27
C LYS A 111 -4.43 13.05 0.93
N HIS A 112 -3.89 12.46 -0.13
CA HIS A 112 -3.52 13.17 -1.35
C HIS A 112 -4.03 12.55 -2.66
N SER A 113 -4.83 11.48 -2.62
CA SER A 113 -5.35 10.86 -3.84
C SER A 113 -6.37 11.75 -4.55
N ILE A 114 -6.16 11.97 -5.83
CA ILE A 114 -7.07 12.74 -6.70
C ILE A 114 -8.31 11.90 -7.05
N ALA A 115 -8.16 10.58 -7.12
CA ALA A 115 -9.24 9.64 -7.48
C ALA A 115 -10.23 9.37 -6.33
N GLY A 116 -10.06 10.04 -5.19
CA GLY A 116 -10.80 9.82 -3.97
C GLY A 116 -10.03 8.95 -2.96
N PRO A 117 -10.46 8.92 -1.70
CA PRO A 117 -9.76 8.16 -0.69
C PRO A 117 -9.84 6.66 -1.01
N PRO A 118 -8.71 5.92 -0.90
CA PRO A 118 -8.74 4.47 -0.97
C PRO A 118 -9.55 3.90 0.20
N PRO A 119 -9.93 2.61 0.15
CA PRO A 119 -10.53 1.95 1.29
C PRO A 119 -9.66 2.16 2.54
N GLY A 120 -10.24 2.65 3.62
CA GLY A 120 -9.55 2.86 4.89
C GLY A 120 -9.25 1.53 5.60
N LEU A 121 -8.70 0.55 4.88
CA LEU A 121 -8.40 -0.79 5.33
C LEU A 121 -6.94 -1.13 5.02
N ILE A 122 -6.21 -1.62 6.03
CA ILE A 122 -4.90 -2.24 5.88
C ILE A 122 -4.99 -3.70 6.37
N ILE A 123 -4.45 -4.62 5.59
CA ILE A 123 -4.30 -6.03 5.97
C ILE A 123 -2.79 -6.30 6.10
N LEU A 124 -2.37 -6.72 7.28
CA LEU A 124 -0.99 -7.06 7.61
C LEU A 124 -0.90 -8.55 7.89
N ASP A 125 -0.10 -9.26 7.12
CA ASP A 125 0.18 -10.68 7.31
C ASP A 125 1.58 -10.82 7.90
N GLU A 126 1.65 -11.37 9.13
CA GLU A 126 2.86 -11.55 9.93
C GLU A 126 3.79 -10.32 9.93
N PRO A 127 3.30 -9.12 10.27
CA PRO A 127 4.06 -7.88 10.13
C PRO A 127 5.31 -7.82 11.02
N GLY A 128 5.41 -8.67 12.04
CA GLY A 128 6.54 -8.76 12.96
C GLY A 128 7.46 -9.95 12.71
N ALA A 129 7.28 -10.71 11.62
CA ALA A 129 8.12 -11.85 11.31
C ALA A 129 9.59 -11.42 11.14
N GLY A 130 10.50 -12.07 11.86
CA GLY A 130 11.94 -11.76 11.81
C GLY A 130 12.40 -10.61 12.72
N LEU A 131 11.49 -9.96 13.47
CA LEU A 131 11.86 -8.95 14.45
C LEU A 131 12.40 -9.56 15.73
N ASP A 132 13.39 -8.90 16.33
CA ASP A 132 13.84 -9.21 17.68
C ASP A 132 12.79 -8.76 18.73
N GLU A 133 12.94 -9.23 19.98
CA GLU A 133 11.98 -8.95 21.05
C GLU A 133 11.81 -7.45 21.34
N GLN A 134 12.85 -6.66 21.22
CA GLN A 134 12.78 -5.21 21.45
C GLN A 134 11.92 -4.53 20.39
N ARG A 135 12.09 -4.90 19.12
CA ARG A 135 11.33 -4.35 17.99
C ARG A 135 9.89 -4.86 17.94
N ARG A 136 9.63 -6.08 18.40
CA ARG A 136 8.25 -6.60 18.52
C ARG A 136 7.39 -5.76 19.44
N ARG A 137 7.93 -5.27 20.54
CA ARG A 137 7.21 -4.40 21.49
C ARG A 137 6.78 -3.06 20.89
N TRP A 138 7.43 -2.65 19.84
CA TRP A 138 7.19 -1.39 19.16
C TRP A 138 6.03 -1.47 18.14
N HIS A 139 5.77 -2.64 17.58
CA HIS A 139 4.74 -2.88 16.58
C HIS A 139 3.31 -2.48 17.02
N PRO A 140 2.84 -2.81 18.22
CA PRO A 140 1.51 -2.41 18.68
C PRO A 140 1.31 -0.89 18.66
N GLU A 141 2.31 -0.15 19.10
CA GLU A 141 2.26 1.31 19.15
C GLU A 141 2.27 1.93 17.74
N ALA A 142 3.06 1.37 16.81
CA ALA A 142 3.08 1.78 15.43
C ALA A 142 1.73 1.56 14.74
N ILE A 143 1.09 0.43 14.99
CA ILE A 143 -0.22 0.11 14.44
C ILE A 143 -1.31 1.02 15.04
N SER A 144 -1.28 1.29 16.34
CA SER A 144 -2.26 2.15 17.01
C SER A 144 -2.23 3.61 16.54
N ARG A 145 -1.12 4.06 15.94
CA ARG A 145 -0.95 5.41 15.40
C ARG A 145 -1.42 5.58 13.95
N LEU A 146 -2.01 4.53 13.35
CA LEU A 146 -2.56 4.58 12.00
C LEU A 146 -3.91 5.31 11.96
N ASP A 147 -3.96 6.56 12.45
CA ASP A 147 -5.18 7.37 12.57
C ASP A 147 -5.91 7.63 11.24
N VAL A 148 -5.21 7.43 10.11
CA VAL A 148 -5.76 7.60 8.77
C VAL A 148 -6.48 6.36 8.25
N VAL A 149 -6.42 5.23 8.97
CA VAL A 149 -6.98 3.95 8.55
C VAL A 149 -8.16 3.60 9.45
N HIS A 150 -9.33 3.39 8.84
CA HIS A 150 -10.55 3.06 9.60
C HIS A 150 -10.53 1.64 10.17
N GLN A 151 -9.81 0.72 9.51
CA GLN A 151 -9.72 -0.66 9.92
C GLN A 151 -8.33 -1.24 9.62
N VAL A 152 -7.75 -1.91 10.60
CA VAL A 152 -6.52 -2.69 10.43
C VAL A 152 -6.83 -4.13 10.77
N ILE A 153 -6.53 -5.06 9.86
CA ILE A 153 -6.61 -6.51 10.09
C ILE A 153 -5.18 -7.03 10.17
N VAL A 154 -4.83 -7.64 11.29
CA VAL A 154 -3.50 -8.23 11.49
C VAL A 154 -3.64 -9.74 11.64
N VAL A 155 -2.99 -10.49 10.76
CA VAL A 155 -2.83 -11.93 10.88
C VAL A 155 -1.48 -12.20 11.51
N THR A 156 -1.44 -12.79 12.69
CA THR A 156 -0.18 -13.00 13.42
C THR A 156 -0.29 -14.10 14.49
N HIS A 157 0.85 -14.66 14.85
CA HIS A 157 1.00 -15.52 16.00
C HIS A 157 1.64 -14.81 17.22
N MET A 158 1.89 -13.51 17.12
CA MET A 158 2.55 -12.72 18.17
C MET A 158 1.58 -12.35 19.29
N GLU A 159 1.90 -12.77 20.52
CA GLU A 159 1.09 -12.47 21.72
C GLU A 159 1.09 -10.97 22.06
N GLU A 160 2.17 -10.26 21.74
CA GLU A 160 2.30 -8.82 21.98
C GLU A 160 1.22 -8.01 21.26
N LEU A 161 0.81 -8.45 20.07
CA LEU A 161 -0.24 -7.78 19.30
C LEU A 161 -1.65 -8.05 19.83
N LYS A 162 -1.86 -9.20 20.48
CA LYS A 162 -3.15 -9.52 21.11
C LYS A 162 -3.53 -8.53 22.21
N GLY A 163 -2.55 -8.08 22.99
CA GLY A 163 -2.78 -7.11 24.06
C GLY A 163 -3.06 -5.68 23.57
N ALA A 164 -2.85 -5.40 22.28
CA ALA A 164 -3.01 -4.08 21.70
C ALA A 164 -4.29 -3.91 20.86
N THR A 165 -5.12 -4.96 20.77
CA THR A 165 -6.34 -4.97 19.96
C THR A 165 -7.57 -5.29 20.81
N GLU A 166 -8.69 -4.63 20.48
CA GLU A 166 -9.98 -4.85 21.17
C GLU A 166 -10.72 -6.08 20.64
N ASN A 167 -10.46 -6.47 19.39
CA ASN A 167 -11.16 -7.57 18.73
C ASN A 167 -10.15 -8.62 18.26
N ILE A 168 -10.29 -9.85 18.75
CA ILE A 168 -9.40 -10.96 18.42
C ILE A 168 -10.23 -12.11 17.85
N ILE A 169 -9.79 -12.64 16.70
CA ILE A 169 -10.30 -13.87 16.12
C ILE A 169 -9.22 -14.94 16.23
N SER A 170 -9.41 -15.91 17.10
CA SER A 170 -8.47 -17.01 17.31
C SER A 170 -8.84 -18.23 16.48
N LEU A 171 -7.87 -18.75 15.71
CA LEU A 171 -8.00 -19.98 14.94
C LEU A 171 -7.26 -21.11 15.68
N ILE A 172 -8.02 -22.02 16.28
CA ILE A 172 -7.47 -23.12 17.10
C ILE A 172 -7.43 -24.40 16.27
N PRO A 173 -6.26 -24.96 15.96
CA PRO A 173 -6.14 -26.20 15.20
C PRO A 173 -6.81 -27.38 15.90
N GLN A 174 -7.63 -28.14 15.19
CA GLN A 174 -8.35 -29.33 15.71
C GLN A 174 -7.71 -30.67 15.31
N GLY A 175 -6.50 -30.63 14.74
CA GLY A 175 -5.76 -31.80 14.24
C GLY A 175 -5.86 -31.99 12.72
N LYS A 176 -5.14 -32.99 12.17
CA LYS A 176 -5.07 -33.22 10.74
C LYS A 176 -6.45 -33.47 10.13
N GLY A 177 -6.79 -32.69 9.09
CA GLY A 177 -8.02 -32.86 8.30
C GLY A 177 -9.30 -32.30 8.93
N ARG A 178 -9.24 -31.65 10.08
CA ARG A 178 -10.37 -30.95 10.68
C ARG A 178 -10.23 -29.44 10.48
N GLN A 179 -11.36 -28.76 10.34
CA GLN A 179 -11.38 -27.31 10.31
C GLN A 179 -10.98 -26.75 11.70
N PRO A 180 -10.28 -25.61 11.74
CA PRO A 180 -9.95 -24.95 13.00
C PRO A 180 -11.23 -24.50 13.73
N LEU A 181 -11.19 -24.51 15.05
CA LEU A 181 -12.20 -23.84 15.86
C LEU A 181 -11.96 -22.33 15.80
N VAL A 182 -13.01 -21.56 15.62
CA VAL A 182 -12.96 -20.09 15.59
C VAL A 182 -13.51 -19.56 16.92
N GLU A 183 -12.70 -18.81 17.63
CA GLU A 183 -13.12 -18.08 18.84
C GLU A 183 -12.99 -16.57 18.60
N ILE A 184 -14.02 -15.82 18.99
CA ILE A 184 -14.05 -14.35 18.89
C ILE A 184 -14.07 -13.80 20.32
N GLN A 185 -13.13 -12.89 20.60
CA GLN A 185 -12.98 -12.22 21.90
C GLN A 185 -13.08 -10.72 21.70
#